data_1eca9f50347bc2f0a995a719c21dbdad
#
_entry.id   1eca9f50347bc2f0a995a719c21dbdad
#
_cell.length_a   1.000
_cell.length_b   1.000
_cell.length_c   1.000
_cell.angle_alpha   90.00
_cell.angle_beta   90.00
_cell.angle_gamma   90.00
#
_symmetry.space_group_name_H-M   'P 1'
#
loop_
_entity.id
_entity.type
_entity.pdbx_description
1 polymer ?
#
loop_
_entity_poly.entity_id
_entity_poly.type
_entity_poly.pdbx_seq_one_letter_code
_entity_poly.pdbx_strand_id
1 'polypeptide(L)'
;MSKIVAIRPEPGLASTKALGQSIGLHIQGIPLSTVIPCGWHLPALSNFDALLVGSANVFRHGGAKLSRLKHLPVVAVGKTTSEAAEQLGFDVTYVGQDGLQNLITGIGLRYRNYLRLSGENHISLSGPEEVKLTTLVVYKLKTNAIEEDMAAQISDGAIVLLHSANAAKHFESECQRLDISRTNISLCALGPRILEPVGTGWKSLNVAPRPTDLDLLSLAKKIARSF
;
A
#
# COMPACT_ATOMS: atom_id res chain seq x y z
N MET A 1 -27.03 -8.81 6.86
CA MET A 1 -26.01 -8.73 5.79
C MET A 1 -24.63 -8.66 6.44
N SER A 2 -23.71 -9.50 6.02
CA SER A 2 -22.34 -9.47 6.55
C SER A 2 -21.68 -8.12 6.30
N LYS A 3 -21.02 -7.57 7.31
CA LYS A 3 -20.28 -6.30 7.21
C LYS A 3 -19.06 -6.47 6.32
N ILE A 4 -18.81 -5.54 5.41
CA ILE A 4 -17.57 -5.51 4.61
C ILE A 4 -16.63 -4.50 5.24
N VAL A 5 -15.45 -4.94 5.63
CA VAL A 5 -14.46 -4.15 6.37
C VAL A 5 -13.19 -4.00 5.54
N ALA A 6 -12.69 -2.78 5.38
CA ALA A 6 -11.40 -2.50 4.77
C ALA A 6 -10.42 -2.01 5.84
N ILE A 7 -9.23 -2.65 5.91
CA ILE A 7 -8.23 -2.41 6.96
C ILE A 7 -6.99 -1.66 6.48
N ARG A 8 -6.97 -1.23 5.21
CA ARG A 8 -5.84 -0.50 4.62
C ARG A 8 -5.78 0.96 5.12
N PRO A 9 -4.59 1.58 5.14
CA PRO A 9 -4.43 2.98 5.53
C PRO A 9 -4.99 3.95 4.48
N GLU A 10 -5.19 5.21 4.90
CA GLU A 10 -5.48 6.31 3.98
C GLU A 10 -4.27 6.61 3.07
N PRO A 11 -4.51 7.16 1.88
CA PRO A 11 -5.79 7.47 1.25
C PRO A 11 -6.44 6.27 0.53
N GLY A 12 -5.80 5.11 0.56
CA GLY A 12 -6.30 3.90 -0.09
C GLY A 12 -7.66 3.46 0.46
N LEU A 13 -7.89 3.65 1.76
CA LEU A 13 -9.18 3.35 2.38
C LEU A 13 -10.31 4.19 1.78
N ALA A 14 -10.10 5.51 1.66
CA ALA A 14 -11.09 6.41 1.04
C ALA A 14 -11.39 6.00 -0.41
N SER A 15 -10.37 5.63 -1.19
CA SER A 15 -10.54 5.15 -2.58
C SER A 15 -11.37 3.86 -2.64
N THR A 16 -11.08 2.88 -1.78
CA THR A 16 -11.84 1.62 -1.69
C THR A 16 -13.29 1.87 -1.28
N LYS A 17 -13.53 2.77 -0.32
CA LYS A 17 -14.90 3.14 0.10
C LYS A 17 -15.68 3.81 -1.04
N ALA A 18 -15.08 4.77 -1.74
CA ALA A 18 -15.70 5.46 -2.86
C ALA A 18 -16.05 4.50 -4.00
N LEU A 19 -15.12 3.60 -4.37
CA LEU A 19 -15.38 2.56 -5.37
C LEU A 19 -16.46 1.58 -4.90
N GLY A 20 -16.47 1.19 -3.63
CA GLY A 20 -17.52 0.35 -3.06
C GLY A 20 -18.89 1.01 -3.19
N GLN A 21 -18.99 2.28 -2.82
CA GLN A 21 -20.23 3.05 -2.94
C GLN A 21 -20.75 3.13 -4.39
N SER A 22 -19.86 3.30 -5.38
CA SER A 22 -20.23 3.36 -6.79
C SER A 22 -20.85 2.06 -7.33
N ILE A 23 -20.57 0.91 -6.67
CA ILE A 23 -21.16 -0.40 -7.01
C ILE A 23 -22.21 -0.88 -5.99
N GLY A 24 -22.68 0.03 -5.14
CA GLY A 24 -23.75 -0.24 -4.15
C GLY A 24 -23.30 -1.09 -2.97
N LEU A 25 -22.04 -0.94 -2.52
CA LEU A 25 -21.52 -1.55 -1.30
C LEU A 25 -21.23 -0.50 -0.24
N HIS A 26 -21.65 -0.77 0.99
CA HIS A 26 -21.21 -0.02 2.16
C HIS A 26 -19.97 -0.70 2.76
N ILE A 27 -18.85 0.04 2.86
CA ILE A 27 -17.59 -0.48 3.39
C ILE A 27 -17.26 0.26 4.68
N GLN A 28 -17.13 -0.48 5.77
CA GLN A 28 -16.63 0.03 7.02
C GLN A 28 -15.10 0.13 6.97
N GLY A 29 -14.53 1.26 7.37
CA GLY A 29 -13.08 1.44 7.45
C GLY A 29 -12.59 1.20 8.86
N ILE A 30 -11.63 0.29 9.03
CA ILE A 30 -10.88 0.07 10.26
C ILE A 30 -9.39 0.06 9.89
N PRO A 31 -8.76 1.24 9.68
CA PRO A 31 -7.38 1.29 9.21
C PRO A 31 -6.42 0.77 10.29
N LEU A 32 -5.86 -0.42 10.07
CA LEU A 32 -4.89 -1.05 10.98
C LEU A 32 -3.47 -0.52 10.83
N SER A 33 -3.29 0.50 10.03
CA SER A 33 -2.02 1.24 9.95
C SER A 33 -2.25 2.68 9.51
N THR A 34 -1.33 3.54 9.92
CA THR A 34 -1.27 4.95 9.54
C THR A 34 0.09 5.22 8.93
N VAL A 35 0.12 5.93 7.81
CA VAL A 35 1.37 6.42 7.22
C VAL A 35 1.81 7.65 7.99
N ILE A 36 3.02 7.61 8.54
CA ILE A 36 3.61 8.74 9.27
C ILE A 36 4.95 9.15 8.65
N PRO A 37 5.27 10.45 8.63
CA PRO A 37 6.56 10.92 8.14
C PRO A 37 7.71 10.42 9.03
N CYS A 38 8.88 10.21 8.41
CA CYS A 38 10.14 9.98 9.12
C CYS A 38 11.03 11.22 9.06
N GLY A 39 11.85 11.40 10.09
CA GLY A 39 12.96 12.33 10.01
C GLY A 39 14.02 11.82 9.03
N TRP A 40 14.38 12.63 8.02
CA TRP A 40 15.43 12.30 7.05
C TRP A 40 16.28 13.51 6.75
N HIS A 41 17.51 13.30 6.23
CA HIS A 41 18.45 14.37 5.94
C HIS A 41 18.75 14.41 4.45
N LEU A 42 18.87 15.62 3.91
CA LEU A 42 19.26 15.83 2.51
C LEU A 42 20.73 15.48 2.35
N PRO A 43 21.10 14.59 1.43
CA PRO A 43 22.49 14.36 1.06
C PRO A 43 23.03 15.51 0.17
N ALA A 44 24.28 15.44 -0.22
CA ALA A 44 24.83 16.32 -1.24
C ALA A 44 24.15 16.07 -2.58
N LEU A 45 23.30 17.02 -3.00
CA LEU A 45 22.39 16.84 -4.15
C LEU A 45 23.11 16.79 -5.51
N SER A 46 24.31 17.38 -5.61
CA SER A 46 25.15 17.33 -6.82
C SER A 46 25.55 15.92 -7.26
N ASN A 47 25.37 14.93 -6.39
CA ASN A 47 25.74 13.55 -6.66
C ASN A 47 24.61 12.72 -7.31
N PHE A 48 23.44 13.31 -7.56
CA PHE A 48 22.28 12.60 -8.08
C PHE A 48 21.79 13.17 -9.42
N ASP A 49 21.41 12.27 -10.31
CA ASP A 49 20.91 12.59 -11.66
C ASP A 49 19.37 12.58 -11.70
N ALA A 50 18.72 11.77 -10.84
CA ALA A 50 17.26 11.62 -10.81
C ALA A 50 16.75 11.12 -9.46
N LEU A 51 15.47 11.35 -9.21
CA LEU A 51 14.71 10.71 -8.15
C LEU A 51 14.08 9.41 -8.65
N LEU A 52 14.14 8.34 -7.82
CA LEU A 52 13.44 7.08 -8.07
C LEU A 52 12.36 6.88 -7.01
N VAL A 53 11.09 6.84 -7.41
CA VAL A 53 9.96 6.83 -6.47
C VAL A 53 8.93 5.76 -6.86
N GLY A 54 8.65 4.83 -5.94
CA GLY A 54 7.68 3.75 -6.14
C GLY A 54 6.34 3.93 -5.41
N SER A 55 6.15 5.06 -4.71
CA SER A 55 4.92 5.27 -3.94
C SER A 55 4.59 6.76 -3.81
N ALA A 56 3.33 7.11 -4.05
CA ALA A 56 2.80 8.45 -3.83
C ALA A 56 2.94 8.94 -2.37
N ASN A 57 3.09 8.02 -1.40
CA ASN A 57 3.30 8.38 0.00
C ASN A 57 4.62 9.15 0.23
N VAL A 58 5.60 9.00 -0.66
CA VAL A 58 6.81 9.84 -0.65
C VAL A 58 6.45 11.31 -0.73
N PHE A 59 5.60 11.66 -1.69
CA PHE A 59 5.20 13.05 -1.95
C PHE A 59 4.22 13.57 -0.89
N ARG A 60 3.38 12.71 -0.32
CA ARG A 60 2.43 13.07 0.74
C ARG A 60 3.08 13.27 2.10
N HIS A 61 4.16 12.52 2.41
CA HIS A 61 4.74 12.45 3.76
C HIS A 61 6.22 12.84 3.83
N GLY A 62 6.89 13.10 2.70
CA GLY A 62 8.31 13.50 2.67
C GLY A 62 8.60 14.89 3.22
N GLY A 63 7.56 15.73 3.38
CA GLY A 63 7.65 17.04 4.04
C GLY A 63 8.34 18.13 3.20
N ALA A 64 8.60 19.25 3.82
CA ALA A 64 9.10 20.46 3.13
C ALA A 64 10.46 20.29 2.42
N LYS A 65 11.27 19.33 2.86
CA LYS A 65 12.58 19.06 2.24
C LYS A 65 12.48 18.59 0.79
N LEU A 66 11.33 18.04 0.37
CA LEU A 66 11.06 17.66 -1.01
C LEU A 66 11.22 18.84 -1.99
N SER A 67 10.88 20.06 -1.57
CA SER A 67 11.00 21.24 -2.43
C SER A 67 12.42 21.48 -2.96
N ARG A 68 13.43 21.07 -2.20
CA ARG A 68 14.85 21.18 -2.58
C ARG A 68 15.29 20.16 -3.63
N LEU A 69 14.45 19.15 -3.90
CA LEU A 69 14.72 18.07 -4.88
C LEU A 69 14.05 18.32 -6.23
N LYS A 70 13.31 19.42 -6.42
CA LYS A 70 12.53 19.69 -7.63
C LYS A 70 13.35 19.86 -8.92
N HIS A 71 14.65 20.13 -8.80
CA HIS A 71 15.56 20.20 -9.93
C HIS A 71 15.95 18.80 -10.48
N LEU A 72 15.69 17.74 -9.69
CA LEU A 72 15.94 16.37 -10.13
C LEU A 72 14.71 15.81 -10.85
N PRO A 73 14.86 15.26 -12.07
CA PRO A 73 13.77 14.59 -12.76
C PRO A 73 13.31 13.36 -11.98
N VAL A 74 12.00 13.07 -12.02
CA VAL A 74 11.40 11.95 -11.32
C VAL A 74 11.18 10.78 -12.27
N VAL A 75 11.64 9.62 -11.84
CA VAL A 75 11.34 8.31 -12.40
C VAL A 75 10.39 7.61 -11.42
N ALA A 76 9.13 7.48 -11.80
CA ALA A 76 8.06 6.99 -10.93
C ALA A 76 7.55 5.61 -11.33
N VAL A 77 6.96 4.88 -10.39
CA VAL A 77 6.15 3.68 -10.68
C VAL A 77 4.69 3.96 -10.39
N GLY A 78 3.87 3.74 -11.42
CA GLY A 78 2.42 3.86 -11.35
C GLY A 78 1.89 5.29 -11.46
N LYS A 79 0.71 5.40 -12.07
CA LYS A 79 0.02 6.67 -12.36
C LYS A 79 -0.21 7.52 -11.10
N THR A 80 -0.66 6.91 -10.00
CA THR A 80 -0.90 7.63 -8.73
C THR A 80 0.36 8.27 -8.16
N THR A 81 1.54 7.65 -8.40
CA THR A 81 2.82 8.20 -7.94
C THR A 81 3.25 9.38 -8.79
N SER A 82 3.11 9.27 -10.13
CA SER A 82 3.44 10.37 -11.03
C SER A 82 2.53 11.58 -10.80
N GLU A 83 1.23 11.38 -10.70
CA GLU A 83 0.27 12.45 -10.40
C GLU A 83 0.59 13.18 -9.08
N ALA A 84 0.96 12.43 -8.03
CA ALA A 84 1.36 13.03 -6.76
C ALA A 84 2.66 13.85 -6.85
N ALA A 85 3.61 13.44 -7.70
CA ALA A 85 4.83 14.20 -7.99
C ALA A 85 4.51 15.49 -8.75
N GLU A 86 3.74 15.40 -9.82
CA GLU A 86 3.34 16.54 -10.67
C GLU A 86 2.55 17.59 -9.89
N GLN A 87 1.64 17.17 -9.01
CA GLN A 87 0.88 18.05 -8.12
C GLN A 87 1.78 18.89 -7.19
N LEU A 88 2.95 18.37 -6.81
CA LEU A 88 3.96 19.10 -6.04
C LEU A 88 4.94 19.88 -6.93
N GLY A 89 4.78 19.87 -8.26
CA GLY A 89 5.60 20.59 -9.23
C GLY A 89 6.94 19.92 -9.51
N PHE A 90 7.02 18.57 -9.46
CA PHE A 90 8.15 17.81 -9.96
C PHE A 90 8.02 17.52 -11.45
N ASP A 91 9.15 17.44 -12.15
CA ASP A 91 9.21 16.99 -13.55
C ASP A 91 9.28 15.44 -13.59
N VAL A 92 8.21 14.79 -14.04
CA VAL A 92 8.13 13.33 -14.17
C VAL A 92 8.56 12.92 -15.58
N THR A 93 9.76 12.39 -15.72
CA THR A 93 10.36 12.05 -17.02
C THR A 93 10.11 10.61 -17.45
N TYR A 94 9.69 9.74 -16.54
CA TYR A 94 9.38 8.34 -16.85
C TYR A 94 8.39 7.73 -15.82
N VAL A 95 7.44 6.94 -16.33
CA VAL A 95 6.48 6.20 -15.50
C VAL A 95 6.49 4.73 -15.86
N GLY A 96 7.00 3.88 -14.95
CA GLY A 96 6.93 2.42 -15.07
C GLY A 96 5.63 1.85 -14.51
N GLN A 97 5.26 0.63 -14.90
CA GLN A 97 4.03 -0.03 -14.45
C GLN A 97 4.27 -1.25 -13.55
N ASP A 98 5.36 -2.00 -13.77
CA ASP A 98 5.57 -3.34 -13.18
C ASP A 98 6.55 -3.35 -11.98
N GLY A 99 6.57 -2.27 -11.20
CA GLY A 99 7.40 -2.15 -10.01
C GLY A 99 8.79 -1.58 -10.27
N LEU A 100 9.45 -1.17 -9.17
CA LEU A 100 10.75 -0.47 -9.25
C LEU A 100 11.88 -1.35 -9.77
N GLN A 101 11.84 -2.67 -9.52
CA GLN A 101 12.87 -3.59 -9.99
C GLN A 101 12.88 -3.65 -11.52
N ASN A 102 11.73 -3.85 -12.14
CA ASN A 102 11.59 -3.91 -13.59
C ASN A 102 11.90 -2.55 -14.22
N LEU A 103 11.52 -1.47 -13.55
CA LEU A 103 11.82 -0.13 -14.03
C LEU A 103 13.31 0.14 -14.08
N ILE A 104 14.07 -0.16 -13.01
CA ILE A 104 15.51 0.16 -12.95
C ILE A 104 16.34 -0.71 -13.92
N THR A 105 15.88 -1.93 -14.22
CA THR A 105 16.51 -2.79 -15.22
C THR A 105 16.12 -2.42 -16.64
N GLY A 106 14.91 -1.90 -16.85
CA GLY A 106 14.36 -1.58 -18.18
C GLY A 106 14.63 -0.16 -18.68
N ILE A 107 14.91 0.80 -17.80
CA ILE A 107 15.12 2.21 -18.19
C ILE A 107 16.49 2.46 -18.85
N GLY A 108 17.38 1.46 -18.83
CA GLY A 108 18.75 1.58 -19.35
C GLY A 108 19.60 2.55 -18.52
N LEU A 109 20.69 3.06 -19.15
CA LEU A 109 21.62 3.97 -18.48
C LEU A 109 21.23 5.45 -18.63
N ARG A 110 19.92 5.76 -18.67
CA ARG A 110 19.43 7.15 -18.78
C ARG A 110 19.93 8.02 -17.64
N TYR A 111 20.00 7.46 -16.44
CA TYR A 111 20.56 8.07 -15.24
C TYR A 111 21.45 7.04 -14.53
N ARG A 112 22.52 7.48 -13.91
CA ARG A 112 23.48 6.60 -13.23
C ARG A 112 23.41 6.67 -11.73
N ASN A 113 23.04 7.84 -11.17
CA ASN A 113 23.02 8.07 -9.73
C ASN A 113 21.60 8.44 -9.29
N TYR A 114 20.86 7.44 -8.81
CA TYR A 114 19.51 7.66 -8.34
C TYR A 114 19.46 7.95 -6.82
N LEU A 115 18.70 8.97 -6.45
CA LEU A 115 18.21 9.13 -5.09
C LEU A 115 16.83 8.49 -4.99
N ARG A 116 16.76 7.32 -4.38
CA ARG A 116 15.50 6.64 -4.10
C ARG A 116 14.88 7.17 -2.82
N LEU A 117 13.66 7.70 -2.91
CA LEU A 117 12.86 8.02 -1.75
C LEU A 117 11.83 6.91 -1.52
N SER A 118 11.73 6.41 -0.28
CA SER A 118 10.95 5.21 0.04
C SER A 118 10.32 5.24 1.42
N GLY A 119 9.43 4.29 1.68
CA GLY A 119 9.01 3.91 3.02
C GLY A 119 10.01 2.99 3.70
N GLU A 120 9.89 2.83 5.02
CA GLU A 120 10.74 1.96 5.85
C GLU A 120 10.74 0.50 5.33
N ASN A 121 9.55 -0.04 5.03
CA ASN A 121 9.40 -1.39 4.52
C ASN A 121 9.55 -1.43 2.99
N HIS A 122 10.76 -1.24 2.50
CA HIS A 122 11.08 -1.30 1.09
C HIS A 122 11.91 -2.53 0.74
N ILE A 123 11.73 -3.04 -0.47
CA ILE A 123 12.58 -4.11 -1.03
C ILE A 123 13.94 -3.55 -1.45
N SER A 124 14.98 -4.35 -1.34
CA SER A 124 16.26 -4.06 -1.99
C SER A 124 16.07 -4.12 -3.51
N LEU A 125 16.77 -3.25 -4.23
CA LEU A 125 16.76 -3.22 -5.69
C LEU A 125 18.15 -3.54 -6.19
N SER A 126 18.22 -4.31 -7.28
CA SER A 126 19.44 -4.60 -8.02
C SER A 126 19.38 -3.93 -9.39
N GLY A 127 20.30 -3.02 -9.66
CA GLY A 127 20.43 -2.36 -10.95
C GLY A 127 21.66 -2.88 -11.73
N PRO A 128 21.87 -2.40 -12.98
CA PRO A 128 23.14 -2.55 -13.67
C PRO A 128 24.32 -2.04 -12.82
N GLU A 129 25.51 -2.59 -13.04
CA GLU A 129 26.72 -2.26 -12.25
C GLU A 129 27.04 -0.76 -12.27
N GLU A 130 26.73 -0.09 -13.37
CA GLU A 130 26.98 1.34 -13.57
C GLU A 130 25.95 2.24 -12.84
N VAL A 131 24.87 1.66 -12.29
CA VAL A 131 23.80 2.40 -11.63
C VAL A 131 24.01 2.38 -10.12
N LYS A 132 24.19 3.57 -9.55
CA LYS A 132 24.26 3.76 -8.09
C LYS A 132 22.90 4.18 -7.55
N LEU A 133 22.49 3.51 -6.46
CA LEU A 133 21.22 3.74 -5.82
C LEU A 133 21.43 4.10 -4.33
N THR A 134 21.10 5.33 -3.97
CA THR A 134 21.05 5.77 -2.58
C THR A 134 19.60 5.81 -2.13
N THR A 135 19.24 5.05 -1.09
CA THR A 135 17.87 5.00 -0.58
C THR A 135 17.73 5.81 0.70
N LEU A 136 16.72 6.68 0.75
CA LEU A 136 16.30 7.42 1.94
C LEU A 136 14.88 7.02 2.33
N VAL A 137 14.69 6.72 3.60
CA VAL A 137 13.38 6.47 4.19
C VAL A 137 12.76 7.79 4.61
N VAL A 138 11.61 8.13 4.03
CA VAL A 138 10.93 9.41 4.27
C VAL A 138 9.58 9.26 4.97
N TYR A 139 9.04 8.03 5.04
CA TYR A 139 7.83 7.69 5.79
C TYR A 139 7.90 6.26 6.30
N LYS A 140 7.05 5.94 7.27
CA LYS A 140 6.82 4.58 7.76
C LYS A 140 5.35 4.30 8.02
N LEU A 141 5.01 3.02 8.15
CA LEU A 141 3.71 2.58 8.60
C LEU A 141 3.76 2.36 10.12
N LYS A 142 2.90 3.07 10.84
CA LYS A 142 2.61 2.79 12.25
C LYS A 142 1.40 1.86 12.29
N THR A 143 1.49 0.73 12.98
CA THR A 143 0.36 -0.16 13.22
C THR A 143 -0.61 0.47 14.22
N ASN A 144 -1.91 0.26 14.00
CA ASN A 144 -3.00 0.65 14.90
C ASN A 144 -3.64 -0.62 15.46
N ALA A 145 -3.98 -0.63 16.73
CA ALA A 145 -4.74 -1.70 17.35
C ALA A 145 -6.22 -1.66 16.91
N ILE A 146 -6.88 -2.80 16.94
CA ILE A 146 -8.35 -2.87 16.85
C ILE A 146 -8.91 -2.49 18.24
N GLU A 147 -9.84 -1.55 18.25
CA GLU A 147 -10.57 -1.18 19.48
C GLU A 147 -11.65 -2.22 19.82
N GLU A 148 -12.00 -2.36 21.09
CA GLU A 148 -12.90 -3.44 21.56
C GLU A 148 -14.29 -3.39 20.94
N ASP A 149 -14.84 -2.19 20.71
CA ASP A 149 -16.13 -2.00 20.06
C ASP A 149 -16.10 -2.45 18.58
N MET A 150 -14.97 -2.24 17.88
CA MET A 150 -14.74 -2.72 16.52
C MET A 150 -14.53 -4.24 16.50
N ALA A 151 -13.84 -4.78 17.51
CA ALA A 151 -13.65 -6.23 17.65
C ALA A 151 -14.99 -6.96 17.80
N ALA A 152 -15.90 -6.46 18.63
CA ALA A 152 -17.24 -7.01 18.76
C ALA A 152 -18.01 -7.03 17.43
N GLN A 153 -17.90 -5.94 16.65
CA GLN A 153 -18.55 -5.83 15.34
C GLN A 153 -17.99 -6.81 14.30
N ILE A 154 -16.69 -7.14 14.36
CA ILE A 154 -16.04 -8.10 13.46
C ILE A 154 -16.41 -9.53 13.87
N SER A 155 -16.49 -9.81 15.18
CA SER A 155 -16.81 -11.14 15.74
C SER A 155 -18.20 -11.64 15.33
N ASP A 156 -19.18 -10.76 15.15
CA ASP A 156 -20.54 -11.07 14.69
C ASP A 156 -20.58 -11.59 13.24
N GLY A 157 -19.47 -11.54 12.54
CA GLY A 157 -19.32 -11.96 11.14
C GLY A 157 -19.01 -10.80 10.22
N ALA A 158 -17.87 -10.90 9.56
CA ALA A 158 -17.37 -9.87 8.64
C ALA A 158 -16.72 -10.47 7.39
N ILE A 159 -16.68 -9.68 6.33
CA ILE A 159 -15.85 -9.91 5.15
C ILE A 159 -14.74 -8.86 5.19
N VAL A 160 -13.50 -9.30 5.41
CA VAL A 160 -12.34 -8.40 5.57
C VAL A 160 -11.53 -8.33 4.28
N LEU A 161 -11.33 -7.11 3.80
CA LEU A 161 -10.58 -6.83 2.57
C LEU A 161 -9.09 -6.65 2.87
N LEU A 162 -8.26 -7.49 2.27
CA LEU A 162 -6.82 -7.55 2.47
C LEU A 162 -6.06 -7.06 1.23
N HIS A 163 -5.29 -5.99 1.40
CA HIS A 163 -4.53 -5.35 0.32
C HIS A 163 -3.02 -5.60 0.41
N SER A 164 -2.52 -6.13 1.53
CA SER A 164 -1.11 -6.46 1.72
C SER A 164 -0.92 -7.55 2.76
N ALA A 165 0.16 -8.34 2.63
CA ALA A 165 0.51 -9.39 3.57
C ALA A 165 0.82 -8.85 4.98
N ASN A 166 1.44 -7.67 5.09
CA ASN A 166 1.71 -7.04 6.39
C ASN A 166 0.42 -6.64 7.13
N ALA A 167 -0.56 -6.09 6.41
CA ALA A 167 -1.87 -5.77 7.00
C ALA A 167 -2.62 -7.04 7.40
N ALA A 168 -2.54 -8.11 6.59
CA ALA A 168 -3.14 -9.40 6.87
C ALA A 168 -2.54 -10.06 8.13
N LYS A 169 -1.20 -10.06 8.24
CA LYS A 169 -0.49 -10.53 9.43
C LYS A 169 -0.86 -9.76 10.68
N HIS A 170 -0.93 -8.44 10.58
CA HIS A 170 -1.29 -7.59 11.72
C HIS A 170 -2.76 -7.83 12.15
N PHE A 171 -3.68 -7.94 11.18
CA PHE A 171 -5.08 -8.28 11.47
C PHE A 171 -5.20 -9.64 12.18
N GLU A 172 -4.46 -10.63 11.73
CA GLU A 172 -4.40 -11.96 12.37
C GLU A 172 -3.91 -11.85 13.82
N SER A 173 -2.82 -11.13 14.07
CA SER A 173 -2.29 -10.89 15.42
C SER A 173 -3.29 -10.15 16.32
N GLU A 174 -4.03 -9.19 15.79
CA GLU A 174 -5.08 -8.48 16.52
C GLU A 174 -6.29 -9.39 16.86
N CYS A 175 -6.65 -10.29 15.94
CA CYS A 175 -7.66 -11.31 16.22
C CYS A 175 -7.23 -12.23 17.37
N GLN A 176 -5.96 -12.62 17.41
CA GLN A 176 -5.42 -13.41 18.55
C GLN A 176 -5.44 -12.60 19.85
N ARG A 177 -4.96 -11.35 19.81
CA ARG A 177 -4.89 -10.48 20.99
C ARG A 177 -6.25 -10.25 21.66
N LEU A 178 -7.31 -10.15 20.84
CA LEU A 178 -8.69 -9.82 21.28
C LEU A 178 -9.60 -11.05 21.34
N ASP A 179 -9.06 -12.26 21.17
CA ASP A 179 -9.81 -13.52 21.13
C ASP A 179 -11.00 -13.49 20.14
N ILE A 180 -10.81 -12.85 18.98
CA ILE A 180 -11.83 -12.75 17.94
C ILE A 180 -11.97 -14.09 17.23
N SER A 181 -13.19 -14.65 17.24
CA SER A 181 -13.47 -15.91 16.55
C SER A 181 -13.34 -15.78 15.04
N ARG A 182 -12.39 -16.51 14.44
CA ARG A 182 -12.12 -16.50 12.99
C ARG A 182 -13.19 -17.23 12.18
N THR A 183 -13.96 -18.13 12.82
CA THR A 183 -14.94 -19.00 12.17
C THR A 183 -16.12 -18.23 11.54
N ASN A 184 -16.33 -16.97 11.93
CA ASN A 184 -17.34 -16.09 11.38
C ASN A 184 -16.81 -15.09 10.37
N ILE A 185 -15.48 -15.06 10.13
CA ILE A 185 -14.83 -14.06 9.30
C ILE A 185 -14.38 -14.67 7.97
N SER A 186 -14.81 -14.06 6.86
CA SER A 186 -14.32 -14.35 5.51
C SER A 186 -13.24 -13.36 5.11
N LEU A 187 -12.10 -13.85 4.64
CA LEU A 187 -11.02 -13.00 4.14
C LEU A 187 -11.07 -12.93 2.61
N CYS A 188 -10.96 -11.72 2.07
CA CYS A 188 -10.85 -11.44 0.63
C CYS A 188 -9.55 -10.70 0.36
N ALA A 189 -8.64 -11.28 -0.40
CA ALA A 189 -7.32 -10.74 -0.70
C ALA A 189 -7.14 -10.39 -2.18
N LEU A 190 -6.34 -9.36 -2.48
CA LEU A 190 -5.96 -8.99 -3.84
C LEU A 190 -5.13 -10.06 -4.56
N GLY A 191 -4.42 -10.91 -3.80
CA GLY A 191 -3.57 -11.96 -4.37
C GLY A 191 -3.24 -13.04 -3.34
N PRO A 192 -2.81 -14.24 -3.77
CA PRO A 192 -2.65 -15.41 -2.89
C PRO A 192 -1.57 -15.20 -1.82
N ARG A 193 -0.47 -14.53 -2.12
CA ARG A 193 0.61 -14.23 -1.16
C ARG A 193 0.16 -13.42 0.05
N ILE A 194 -0.96 -12.69 -0.08
CA ILE A 194 -1.51 -11.89 1.02
C ILE A 194 -2.11 -12.77 2.11
N LEU A 195 -2.57 -13.97 1.75
CA LEU A 195 -3.17 -14.93 2.68
C LEU A 195 -2.14 -15.85 3.37
N GLU A 196 -0.89 -15.89 2.90
CA GLU A 196 0.14 -16.75 3.51
C GLU A 196 0.32 -16.55 5.03
N PRO A 197 0.34 -15.30 5.56
CA PRO A 197 0.58 -15.08 6.98
C PRO A 197 -0.65 -15.22 7.89
N VAL A 198 -1.86 -15.50 7.37
CA VAL A 198 -3.08 -15.44 8.20
C VAL A 198 -3.44 -16.76 8.89
N GLY A 199 -2.75 -17.87 8.58
CA GLY A 199 -3.04 -19.19 9.16
C GLY A 199 -4.41 -19.74 8.77
N THR A 200 -4.96 -20.60 9.63
CA THR A 200 -6.21 -21.35 9.41
C THR A 200 -7.31 -20.94 10.37
N GLY A 201 -8.49 -21.57 10.23
CA GLY A 201 -9.64 -21.36 11.12
C GLY A 201 -10.58 -20.22 10.69
N TRP A 202 -10.35 -19.61 9.54
CA TRP A 202 -11.25 -18.61 8.96
C TRP A 202 -12.47 -19.26 8.33
N LYS A 203 -13.61 -18.56 8.32
CA LYS A 203 -14.82 -19.02 7.62
C LYS A 203 -14.56 -19.34 6.15
N SER A 204 -13.84 -18.47 5.47
CA SER A 204 -13.35 -18.70 4.11
C SER A 204 -12.14 -17.81 3.78
N LEU A 205 -11.28 -18.33 2.90
CA LEU A 205 -10.15 -17.61 2.31
C LEU A 205 -10.42 -17.44 0.82
N ASN A 206 -10.45 -16.22 0.33
CA ASN A 206 -10.84 -15.91 -1.04
C ASN A 206 -9.81 -14.97 -1.68
N VAL A 207 -9.52 -15.20 -2.96
CA VAL A 207 -8.58 -14.38 -3.73
C VAL A 207 -9.32 -13.75 -4.91
N ALA A 208 -9.11 -12.47 -5.13
CA ALA A 208 -9.65 -11.75 -6.29
C ALA A 208 -9.09 -12.33 -7.60
N PRO A 209 -9.89 -12.44 -8.68
CA PRO A 209 -9.44 -12.95 -9.97
C PRO A 209 -8.28 -12.14 -10.57
N ARG A 210 -8.27 -10.85 -10.33
CA ARG A 210 -7.19 -9.91 -10.68
C ARG A 210 -6.88 -9.04 -9.47
N PRO A 211 -5.63 -8.56 -9.32
CA PRO A 211 -5.21 -7.75 -8.16
C PRO A 211 -5.68 -6.28 -8.27
N THR A 212 -6.99 -6.09 -8.48
CA THR A 212 -7.64 -4.78 -8.55
C THR A 212 -8.69 -4.62 -7.45
N ASP A 213 -8.87 -3.39 -6.97
CA ASP A 213 -9.90 -3.09 -5.96
C ASP A 213 -11.31 -3.45 -6.47
N LEU A 214 -11.58 -3.27 -7.77
CA LEU A 214 -12.88 -3.60 -8.35
C LEU A 214 -13.20 -5.10 -8.29
N ASP A 215 -12.21 -5.94 -8.62
CA ASP A 215 -12.37 -7.40 -8.55
C ASP A 215 -12.48 -7.89 -7.10
N LEU A 216 -11.71 -7.28 -6.17
CA LEU A 216 -11.79 -7.56 -4.75
C LEU A 216 -13.18 -7.24 -4.18
N LEU A 217 -13.72 -6.07 -4.52
CA LEU A 217 -15.05 -5.63 -4.08
C LEU A 217 -16.17 -6.47 -4.71
N SER A 218 -16.02 -6.85 -5.98
CA SER A 218 -16.95 -7.73 -6.68
C SER A 218 -17.00 -9.11 -6.01
N LEU A 219 -15.85 -9.65 -5.62
CA LEU A 219 -15.75 -10.90 -4.86
C LEU A 219 -16.44 -10.77 -3.49
N ALA A 220 -16.14 -9.72 -2.73
CA ALA A 220 -16.76 -9.46 -1.43
C ALA A 220 -18.29 -9.32 -1.55
N LYS A 221 -18.77 -8.65 -2.61
CA LYS A 221 -20.22 -8.52 -2.91
C LYS A 221 -20.87 -9.88 -3.14
N LYS A 222 -20.21 -10.76 -3.90
CA LYS A 222 -20.70 -12.14 -4.16
C LYS A 222 -20.80 -12.92 -2.85
N ILE A 223 -19.78 -12.88 -2.01
CA ILE A 223 -19.76 -13.55 -0.72
C ILE A 223 -20.86 -13.01 0.20
N ALA A 224 -21.04 -11.68 0.28
CA ALA A 224 -22.07 -11.06 1.11
C ALA A 224 -23.52 -11.45 0.73
N ARG A 225 -23.76 -11.87 -0.51
CA ARG A 225 -25.07 -12.34 -0.99
C ARG A 225 -25.32 -13.83 -0.72
N SER A 226 -24.28 -14.58 -0.40
CA SER A 226 -24.35 -16.01 -0.12
C SER A 226 -24.57 -16.32 1.37
N PHE A 227 -24.74 -15.27 2.18
CA PHE A 227 -25.15 -15.25 3.58
C PHE A 227 -26.58 -14.69 3.67
#